data_1f7edd6b60241efb8c5c10550b2f9514
#
_entry.id   1f7edd6b60241efb8c5c10550b2f9514
#
_cell.length_a   1.000
_cell.length_b   1.000
_cell.length_c   1.000
_cell.angle_alpha   90.00
_cell.angle_beta   90.00
_cell.angle_gamma   90.00
#
_symmetry.space_group_name_H-M   'P 1'
#
loop_
_entity.id
_entity.type
_entity.pdbx_description
1 polymer ?
#
loop_
_entity_poly.entity_id
_entity_poly.type
_entity_poly.pdbx_seq_one_letter_code
_entity_poly.pdbx_strand_id
1 'polypeptide(L)'
;MASKHLRGDFNYAWPTAEIAVMGPKGAVEIIFRSDMNDPTKIEARTEEYREKFANPFVAGRKGFIDDVIMPHGTRRRICKALGMLRNKDIKNPEKKHGNIPL
;
A
#
# COMPACT_ATOMS: atom_id res chain seq x y z
N MET A 1 -4.54 -3.73 3.60
CA MET A 1 -4.94 -3.48 4.99
C MET A 1 -3.89 -3.86 6.03
N ALA A 2 -2.93 -4.69 5.73
CA ALA A 2 -1.81 -5.01 6.63
C ALA A 2 -0.56 -4.19 6.25
N SER A 3 -0.60 -2.90 6.45
CA SER A 3 0.54 -2.03 6.19
C SER A 3 1.52 -2.01 7.38
N LYS A 4 2.74 -1.54 7.15
CA LYS A 4 3.71 -1.32 8.24
C LYS A 4 3.18 -0.39 9.32
N HIS A 5 2.37 0.59 8.96
CA HIS A 5 1.71 1.49 9.90
C HIS A 5 0.74 0.79 10.84
N LEU A 6 0.21 -0.38 10.43
CA LEU A 6 -0.67 -1.24 11.23
C LEU A 6 0.06 -2.45 11.81
N ARG A 7 1.37 -2.35 12.01
CA ARG A 7 2.25 -3.39 12.55
C ARG A 7 2.33 -4.66 11.70
N GLY A 8 2.20 -4.53 10.37
CA GLY A 8 2.53 -5.61 9.45
C GLY A 8 4.02 -5.90 9.46
N ASP A 9 4.42 -7.16 9.57
CA ASP A 9 5.83 -7.55 9.64
C ASP A 9 6.51 -7.53 8.29
N PHE A 10 5.86 -8.08 7.28
CA PHE A 10 6.34 -8.11 5.90
C PHE A 10 5.32 -7.54 4.95
N ASN A 11 5.76 -6.64 4.10
CA ASN A 11 4.95 -6.02 3.07
C ASN A 11 5.65 -6.15 1.74
N TYR A 12 5.06 -6.94 0.85
CA TYR A 12 5.58 -7.17 -0.49
C TYR A 12 4.65 -6.56 -1.54
N ALA A 13 5.22 -6.17 -2.65
CA ALA A 13 4.46 -5.70 -3.80
C ALA A 13 4.97 -6.35 -5.09
N TRP A 14 4.09 -6.55 -6.05
CA TRP A 14 4.48 -6.86 -7.41
C TRP A 14 4.90 -5.58 -8.15
N PRO A 15 5.74 -5.67 -9.19
CA PRO A 15 6.19 -4.49 -9.93
C PRO A 15 5.05 -3.65 -10.54
N THR A 16 3.92 -4.29 -10.83
CA THR A 16 2.72 -3.67 -11.40
C THR A 16 1.72 -3.17 -10.36
N ALA A 17 2.00 -3.36 -9.06
CA ALA A 17 1.11 -2.94 -8.00
C ALA A 17 1.01 -1.43 -7.88
N GLU A 18 -0.18 -0.96 -7.55
CA GLU A 18 -0.41 0.45 -7.19
C GLU A 18 -0.44 0.58 -5.66
N ILE A 19 0.43 1.41 -5.12
CA ILE A 19 0.52 1.66 -3.68
C ILE A 19 0.31 3.14 -3.43
N ALA A 20 -0.86 3.47 -2.92
CA ALA A 20 -1.24 4.84 -2.61
C ALA A 20 -2.28 4.86 -1.49
N VAL A 21 -2.38 5.97 -0.79
CA VAL A 21 -3.42 6.21 0.22
C VAL A 21 -4.80 6.32 -0.45
N MET A 22 -4.81 6.86 -1.66
CA MET A 22 -6.00 7.10 -2.46
C MET A 22 -5.72 6.69 -3.91
N GLY A 23 -6.73 6.18 -4.60
CA GLY A 23 -6.61 5.85 -6.01
C GLY A 23 -6.19 7.08 -6.85
N PRO A 24 -5.40 6.89 -7.93
CA PRO A 24 -4.89 7.99 -8.74
C PRO A 24 -5.98 8.96 -9.23
N LYS A 25 -7.11 8.43 -9.64
CA LYS A 25 -8.25 9.23 -10.11
C LYS A 25 -8.79 10.16 -9.02
N GLY A 26 -9.05 9.64 -7.83
CA GLY A 26 -9.53 10.45 -6.72
C GLY A 26 -8.52 11.51 -6.27
N ALA A 27 -7.23 11.17 -6.27
CA ALA A 27 -6.18 12.12 -5.95
C ALA A 27 -6.12 13.27 -6.95
N VAL A 28 -6.22 12.97 -8.25
CA VAL A 28 -6.23 13.97 -9.33
C VAL A 28 -7.44 14.89 -9.25
N GLU A 29 -8.62 14.35 -8.95
CA GLU A 29 -9.85 15.15 -8.78
C GLU A 29 -9.71 16.17 -7.62
N ILE A 30 -8.95 15.86 -6.61
CA ILE A 30 -8.71 16.78 -5.49
C ILE A 30 -7.63 17.82 -5.83
N ILE A 31 -6.50 17.36 -6.37
CA ILE A 31 -5.33 18.21 -6.63
C ILE A 31 -5.57 19.15 -7.80
N PHE A 32 -6.20 18.64 -8.87
CA PHE A 32 -6.47 19.39 -10.09
C PHE A 32 -7.95 19.72 -10.26
N ARG A 33 -8.55 20.22 -9.22
CA ARG A 33 -9.98 20.56 -9.17
C ARG A 33 -10.40 21.58 -10.24
N SER A 34 -9.48 22.44 -10.67
CA SER A 34 -9.69 23.38 -11.74
C SER A 34 -9.87 22.74 -13.12
N ASP A 35 -9.32 21.54 -13.32
CA ASP A 35 -9.33 20.86 -14.61
C ASP A 35 -10.48 19.83 -14.72
N MET A 36 -11.38 19.78 -13.74
CA MET A 36 -12.50 18.81 -13.70
C MET A 36 -13.47 18.91 -14.89
N ASN A 37 -13.50 20.02 -15.56
CA ASN A 37 -14.39 20.25 -16.70
C ASN A 37 -13.85 19.68 -18.03
N ASP A 38 -12.60 19.19 -18.03
CA ASP A 38 -11.96 18.62 -19.22
C ASP A 38 -11.54 17.17 -18.96
N PRO A 39 -12.32 16.17 -19.49
CA PRO A 39 -12.02 14.75 -19.26
C PRO A 39 -10.65 14.32 -19.77
N THR A 40 -10.18 14.91 -20.87
CA THR A 40 -8.89 14.57 -21.49
C THR A 40 -7.72 14.99 -20.61
N LYS A 41 -7.79 16.15 -19.99
CA LYS A 41 -6.78 16.62 -19.04
C LYS A 41 -6.75 15.76 -17.78
N ILE A 42 -7.91 15.35 -17.28
CA ILE A 42 -8.01 14.49 -16.10
C ILE A 42 -7.37 13.12 -16.37
N GLU A 43 -7.60 12.51 -17.53
CA GLU A 43 -6.95 11.25 -17.90
C GLU A 43 -5.44 11.37 -17.99
N ALA A 44 -4.94 12.43 -18.66
CA ALA A 44 -3.52 12.70 -18.75
C ALA A 44 -2.87 12.93 -17.37
N ARG A 45 -3.51 13.68 -16.50
CA ARG A 45 -3.05 13.91 -15.13
C ARG A 45 -3.09 12.65 -14.27
N THR A 46 -4.11 11.83 -14.46
CA THR A 46 -4.24 10.54 -13.74
C THR A 46 -3.10 9.60 -14.11
N GLU A 47 -2.76 9.49 -15.39
CA GLU A 47 -1.65 8.66 -15.86
C GLU A 47 -0.30 9.17 -15.35
N GLU A 48 -0.07 10.48 -15.42
CA GLU A 48 1.13 11.11 -14.86
C GLU A 48 1.26 10.87 -13.35
N TYR A 49 0.17 10.98 -12.61
CA TYR A 49 0.14 10.72 -11.18
C TYR A 49 0.43 9.27 -10.86
N ARG A 50 -0.15 8.33 -11.63
CA ARG A 50 0.09 6.90 -11.49
C ARG A 50 1.57 6.55 -11.67
N GLU A 51 2.19 7.04 -12.72
CA GLU A 51 3.62 6.81 -12.98
C GLU A 51 4.51 7.40 -11.90
N LYS A 52 4.18 8.59 -11.43
CA LYS A 52 5.03 9.37 -10.54
C LYS A 52 4.92 8.95 -9.07
N PHE A 53 3.74 8.60 -8.60
CA PHE A 53 3.46 8.42 -7.17
C PHE A 53 2.87 7.06 -6.77
N ALA A 54 2.15 6.40 -7.64
CA ALA A 54 1.40 5.19 -7.30
C ALA A 54 2.14 3.88 -7.63
N ASN A 55 3.45 3.92 -7.87
CA ASN A 55 4.22 2.72 -8.15
C ASN A 55 4.92 2.16 -6.89
N PRO A 56 5.21 0.85 -6.85
CA PRO A 56 5.80 0.22 -5.67
C PRO A 56 7.23 0.68 -5.37
N PHE A 57 7.96 1.19 -6.36
CA PHE A 57 9.33 1.65 -6.17
C PHE A 57 9.39 2.95 -5.34
N VAL A 58 8.40 3.82 -5.50
CA VAL A 58 8.27 5.02 -4.66
C VAL A 58 8.00 4.64 -3.21
N ALA A 59 7.08 3.71 -2.97
CA ALA A 59 6.78 3.18 -1.64
C ALA A 59 7.98 2.46 -1.02
N GLY A 60 8.70 1.69 -1.81
CA GLY A 60 9.93 1.00 -1.38
C GLY A 60 11.04 1.97 -0.99
N ARG A 61 11.25 3.03 -1.77
CA ARG A 61 12.23 4.08 -1.48
C ARG A 61 11.94 4.80 -0.15
N LYS A 62 10.67 4.93 0.20
CA LYS A 62 10.23 5.52 1.46
C LYS A 62 10.15 4.51 2.62
N GLY A 63 10.44 3.24 2.38
CA GLY A 63 10.43 2.19 3.40
C GLY A 63 9.03 1.67 3.77
N PHE A 64 8.00 1.93 2.97
CA PHE A 64 6.63 1.46 3.24
C PHE A 64 6.40 -0.01 2.86
N ILE A 65 7.26 -0.54 2.01
CA ILE A 65 7.29 -1.97 1.67
C ILE A 65 8.70 -2.51 1.84
N ASP A 66 8.80 -3.81 2.09
CA ASP A 66 10.09 -4.47 2.32
C ASP A 66 10.78 -4.86 1.02
N ASP A 67 10.01 -5.30 0.04
CA ASP A 67 10.56 -5.73 -1.25
C ASP A 67 9.51 -5.67 -2.36
N VAL A 68 10.02 -5.54 -3.59
CA VAL A 68 9.23 -5.71 -4.81
C VAL A 68 9.57 -7.08 -5.39
N ILE A 69 8.61 -7.97 -5.43
CA ILE A 69 8.79 -9.37 -5.81
C ILE A 69 8.06 -9.69 -7.11
N MET A 70 8.60 -10.63 -7.87
CA MET A 70 7.93 -11.14 -9.07
C MET A 70 6.79 -12.10 -8.69
N PRO A 71 5.68 -12.11 -9.45
CA PRO A 71 4.53 -12.97 -9.14
C PRO A 71 4.87 -14.47 -8.97
N HIS A 72 5.77 -15.01 -9.79
CA HIS A 72 6.19 -16.41 -9.71
C HIS A 72 6.96 -16.77 -8.43
N GLY A 73 7.57 -15.78 -7.78
CA GLY A 73 8.29 -15.94 -6.52
C GLY A 73 7.45 -15.71 -5.27
N THR A 74 6.18 -15.35 -5.40
CA THR A 74 5.31 -14.91 -4.29
C THR A 74 5.17 -16.00 -3.23
N ARG A 75 4.82 -17.24 -3.62
CA ARG A 75 4.64 -18.35 -2.67
C ARG A 75 5.90 -18.62 -1.87
N ARG A 76 7.05 -18.68 -2.53
CA ARG A 76 8.33 -18.93 -1.88
C ARG A 76 8.66 -17.86 -0.85
N ARG A 77 8.43 -16.60 -1.20
CA ARG A 77 8.66 -15.47 -0.29
C ARG A 77 7.73 -15.48 0.92
N ILE A 78 6.45 -15.80 0.70
CA ILE A 78 5.47 -15.91 1.80
C ILE A 78 5.84 -17.05 2.73
N CYS A 79 6.16 -18.23 2.21
CA CYS A 79 6.57 -19.38 3.02
C CYS A 79 7.82 -19.06 3.87
N LYS A 80 8.80 -18.38 3.28
CA LYS A 80 10.02 -17.96 3.97
C LYS A 80 9.71 -16.94 5.08
N ALA A 81 8.86 -15.97 4.81
CA ALA A 81 8.43 -14.98 5.78
C ALA A 81 7.67 -15.61 6.95
N LEU A 82 6.75 -16.53 6.67
CA LEU A 82 6.02 -17.27 7.71
C LEU A 82 6.96 -18.12 8.57
N GLY A 83 7.99 -18.72 7.96
CA GLY A 83 9.04 -19.44 8.70
C GLY A 83 9.78 -18.54 9.68
N MET A 84 10.11 -17.31 9.29
CA MET A 84 10.74 -16.32 10.17
C MET A 84 9.82 -15.85 11.30
N LEU A 85 8.52 -15.83 11.06
CA LEU A 85 7.51 -15.35 12.01
C LEU A 85 6.93 -16.46 12.91
N ARG A 86 7.48 -17.68 12.84
CA ARG A 86 6.96 -18.83 13.58
C ARG A 86 6.78 -18.59 15.07
N ASN A 87 7.70 -17.87 15.70
CA ASN A 87 7.72 -17.59 17.13
C ASN A 87 7.15 -16.21 17.48
N LYS A 88 6.48 -15.56 16.52
CA LYS A 88 5.87 -14.26 16.75
C LYS A 88 4.71 -14.40 17.76
N ASP A 89 4.79 -13.65 18.84
CA ASP A 89 3.73 -13.50 19.83
C ASP A 89 3.47 -12.01 20.08
N ILE A 90 2.30 -11.53 19.69
CA ILE A 90 1.89 -10.15 19.91
C ILE A 90 0.98 -10.11 21.14
N LYS A 91 1.48 -9.52 22.20
CA LYS A 91 0.66 -9.21 23.38
C LYS A 91 0.06 -7.81 23.20
N ASN A 92 -1.22 -7.75 23.02
CA ASN A 92 -1.94 -6.48 23.08
C ASN A 92 -2.02 -5.99 24.54
N PRO A 93 -2.07 -4.66 24.75
CA PRO A 93 -2.32 -4.13 26.09
C PRO A 93 -3.61 -4.73 26.67
N GLU A 94 -3.56 -5.12 27.92
CA GLU A 94 -4.76 -5.58 28.62
C GLU A 94 -5.80 -4.47 28.65
N LYS A 95 -7.01 -4.79 28.21
CA LYS A 95 -8.14 -3.89 28.23
C LYS A 95 -9.19 -4.41 29.20
N LYS A 96 -9.57 -3.56 30.14
CA LYS A 96 -10.64 -3.88 31.09
C LYS A 96 -12.00 -3.98 30.41
N HIS A 97 -12.21 -3.15 29.40
CA HIS A 97 -13.44 -3.11 28.61
C HIS A 97 -13.13 -2.97 27.12
N GLY A 98 -13.90 -3.61 26.27
CA GLY A 98 -13.83 -3.41 24.82
C GLY A 98 -14.35 -2.03 24.43
N ASN A 99 -13.69 -1.37 23.50
CA ASN A 99 -14.22 -0.17 22.86
C ASN A 99 -15.08 -0.58 21.68
N ILE A 100 -16.30 -0.99 21.96
CA ILE A 100 -17.26 -1.41 20.96
C ILE A 100 -18.18 -0.22 20.68
N PRO A 101 -18.25 0.28 19.44
CA PRO A 101 -19.27 1.24 19.06
C PRO A 101 -20.62 0.54 19.08
N LEU A 102 -21.47 1.00 19.93
CA LEU A 102 -22.83 0.52 20.07
C LEU A 102 -23.78 1.26 19.11
#